data_35de70f6cf520d0f706efe74789c76bb
#
_entry.id   35de70f6cf520d0f706efe74789c76bb
#
_cell.length_a   1.000
_cell.length_b   1.000
_cell.length_c   1.000
_cell.angle_alpha   90.00
_cell.angle_beta   90.00
_cell.angle_gamma   90.00
#
_symmetry.space_group_name_H-M   'P 1'
#
loop_
_entity.id
_entity.type
_entity.pdbx_description
1 polymer ?
#
loop_
_entity_poly.entity_id
_entity_poly.type
_entity_poly.pdbx_seq_one_letter_code
_entity_poly.pdbx_strand_id
1 'polypeptide(L)'
;MSTPLETAEQFRKRILANEQQSALRLIRAYGSVYQQILPQIEALILELEATPDVSLWKKVKLRRLKDLKRQIELEVGRFANFMEGDLRDSIFRSIDLGGQYSQAMVKAFVPGVRIGWNKLSNEAIEMLLGFTSEGSSLRQSLNALGPGVADLVEEKLTKSLALGMNPRRIATELRDALGQWLTWSLRT
;
A
#
# COMPACT_ATOMS: atom_id res chain seq x y z
N MET A 1 2.83 7.13 -41.27
CA MET A 1 3.46 5.98 -40.55
C MET A 1 4.29 6.56 -39.44
N SER A 2 4.10 6.15 -38.20
CA SER A 2 4.96 6.60 -37.10
C SER A 2 6.35 5.99 -37.23
N THR A 3 7.35 6.78 -36.94
CA THR A 3 8.75 6.31 -36.89
C THR A 3 8.98 5.40 -35.68
N PRO A 4 10.00 4.54 -35.68
CA PRO A 4 10.36 3.74 -34.51
C PRO A 4 10.59 4.58 -33.26
N LEU A 5 11.19 5.76 -33.39
CA LEU A 5 11.43 6.68 -32.28
C LEU A 5 10.13 7.21 -31.68
N GLU A 6 9.21 7.70 -32.54
CA GLU A 6 7.89 8.17 -32.09
C GLU A 6 7.10 7.05 -31.39
N THR A 7 7.20 5.81 -31.89
CA THR A 7 6.57 4.64 -31.28
C THR A 7 7.15 4.35 -29.88
N ALA A 8 8.46 4.45 -29.74
CA ALA A 8 9.15 4.26 -28.44
C ALA A 8 8.76 5.35 -27.43
N GLU A 9 8.69 6.60 -27.85
CA GLU A 9 8.27 7.71 -26.98
C GLU A 9 6.80 7.59 -26.53
N GLN A 10 5.91 7.20 -27.43
CA GLN A 10 4.51 6.96 -27.10
C GLN A 10 4.35 5.82 -26.08
N PHE A 11 5.10 4.73 -26.25
CA PHE A 11 5.10 3.63 -25.31
C PHE A 11 5.59 4.07 -23.91
N ARG A 12 6.72 4.78 -23.86
CA ARG A 12 7.27 5.30 -22.60
C ARG A 12 6.25 6.19 -21.86
N LYS A 13 5.57 7.08 -22.59
CA LYS A 13 4.52 7.94 -22.02
C LYS A 13 3.36 7.12 -21.44
N ARG A 14 2.93 6.04 -22.10
CA ARG A 14 1.85 5.17 -21.63
C ARG A 14 2.25 4.38 -20.39
N ILE A 15 3.47 3.84 -20.33
CA ILE A 15 3.96 3.14 -19.14
C ILE A 15 4.03 4.10 -17.96
N LEU A 16 4.65 5.27 -18.12
CA LEU A 16 4.72 6.28 -17.06
C LEU A 16 3.31 6.72 -16.57
N ALA A 17 2.36 6.88 -17.49
CA ALA A 17 0.98 7.21 -17.12
C ALA A 17 0.31 6.09 -16.31
N ASN A 18 0.53 4.81 -16.67
CA ASN A 18 0.01 3.66 -15.90
C ASN A 18 0.61 3.63 -14.49
N GLU A 19 1.92 3.81 -14.36
CA GLU A 19 2.62 3.86 -13.06
C GLU A 19 2.12 5.00 -12.19
N GLN A 20 1.99 6.21 -12.75
CA GLN A 20 1.48 7.38 -12.03
C GLN A 20 0.04 7.18 -11.55
N GLN A 21 -0.82 6.60 -12.38
CA GLN A 21 -2.20 6.31 -11.99
C GLN A 21 -2.28 5.28 -10.86
N SER A 22 -1.47 4.22 -10.92
CA SER A 22 -1.39 3.22 -9.83
C SER A 22 -0.90 3.88 -8.55
N ALA A 23 0.19 4.64 -8.60
CA ALA A 23 0.71 5.37 -7.43
C ALA A 23 -0.34 6.29 -6.79
N LEU A 24 -1.09 7.05 -7.61
CA LEU A 24 -2.16 7.93 -7.11
C LEU A 24 -3.31 7.15 -6.45
N ARG A 25 -3.69 5.98 -6.99
CA ARG A 25 -4.71 5.13 -6.37
C ARG A 25 -4.24 4.59 -5.02
N LEU A 26 -2.99 4.13 -4.94
CA LEU A 26 -2.39 3.64 -3.70
C LEU A 26 -2.30 4.74 -2.64
N ILE A 27 -1.86 5.95 -3.00
CA ILE A 27 -1.81 7.11 -2.10
C ILE A 27 -3.20 7.44 -1.55
N ARG A 28 -4.23 7.45 -2.41
CA ARG A 28 -5.62 7.73 -1.99
C ARG A 28 -6.17 6.65 -1.06
N ALA A 29 -5.94 5.38 -1.40
CA ALA A 29 -6.39 4.25 -0.58
C ALA A 29 -5.73 4.29 0.80
N TYR A 30 -4.43 4.56 0.88
CA TYR A 30 -3.74 4.73 2.15
C TYR A 30 -4.24 5.95 2.93
N GLY A 31 -4.44 7.09 2.26
CA GLY A 31 -5.00 8.28 2.87
C GLY A 31 -6.37 8.00 3.52
N SER A 32 -7.19 7.17 2.90
CA SER A 32 -8.47 6.71 3.48
C SER A 32 -8.28 5.91 4.76
N VAL A 33 -7.34 4.94 4.77
CA VAL A 33 -7.01 4.16 5.98
C VAL A 33 -6.53 5.06 7.11
N TYR A 34 -5.64 6.00 6.79
CA TYR A 34 -5.12 6.97 7.75
C TYR A 34 -6.24 7.82 8.38
N GLN A 35 -7.18 8.31 7.57
CA GLN A 35 -8.33 9.09 8.04
C GLN A 35 -9.28 8.28 8.92
N GLN A 36 -9.32 6.96 8.79
CA GLN A 36 -10.14 6.09 9.64
C GLN A 36 -9.46 5.75 10.97
N ILE A 37 -8.14 5.59 10.97
CA ILE A 37 -7.38 5.19 12.16
C ILE A 37 -7.11 6.39 13.10
N LEU A 38 -6.76 7.55 12.55
CA LEU A 38 -6.35 8.71 13.34
C LEU A 38 -7.38 9.17 14.38
N PRO A 39 -8.69 9.32 14.05
CA PRO A 39 -9.70 9.72 15.02
C PRO A 39 -9.86 8.73 16.18
N GLN A 40 -9.62 7.45 15.93
CA GLN A 40 -9.72 6.41 16.97
C GLN A 40 -8.54 6.48 17.94
N ILE A 41 -7.36 6.80 17.44
CA ILE A 41 -6.18 7.06 18.26
C ILE A 41 -6.41 8.31 19.13
N GLU A 42 -6.91 9.38 18.52
CA GLU A 42 -7.23 10.63 19.24
C GLU A 42 -8.29 10.43 20.32
N ALA A 43 -9.37 9.70 20.00
CA ALA A 43 -10.42 9.36 20.97
C ALA A 43 -9.87 8.54 22.15
N LEU A 44 -9.02 7.55 21.90
CA LEU A 44 -8.36 6.77 22.94
C LEU A 44 -7.51 7.64 23.87
N ILE A 45 -6.73 8.55 23.28
CA ILE A 45 -5.86 9.46 24.03
C ILE A 45 -6.71 10.36 24.96
N LEU A 46 -7.82 10.93 24.46
CA LEU A 46 -8.72 11.77 25.24
C LEU A 46 -9.42 10.98 26.37
N GLU A 47 -9.83 9.74 26.10
CA GLU A 47 -10.44 8.85 27.13
C GLU A 47 -9.42 8.53 28.24
N LEU A 48 -8.18 8.32 27.91
CA LEU A 48 -7.11 8.07 28.88
C LEU A 48 -6.79 9.30 29.74
N GLU A 49 -6.94 10.53 29.21
CA GLU A 49 -6.81 11.77 29.99
C GLU A 49 -7.93 11.96 31.02
N ALA A 50 -9.17 11.61 30.62
CA ALA A 50 -10.34 11.82 31.44
C ALA A 50 -10.46 10.83 32.62
N THR A 51 -9.60 9.80 32.71
CA THR A 51 -9.69 8.75 33.73
C THR A 51 -8.63 8.94 34.83
N PRO A 52 -8.96 9.54 36.00
CA PRO A 52 -7.99 9.85 37.06
C PRO A 52 -7.59 8.64 37.93
N ASP A 53 -8.31 7.51 37.87
CA ASP A 53 -8.04 6.33 38.70
C ASP A 53 -7.03 5.38 38.02
N VAL A 54 -5.85 5.26 38.63
CA VAL A 54 -4.70 4.48 38.12
C VAL A 54 -5.02 2.98 37.99
N SER A 55 -5.89 2.43 38.84
CA SER A 55 -6.21 0.98 38.81
C SER A 55 -7.24 0.65 37.71
N LEU A 56 -8.27 1.44 37.60
CA LEU A 56 -9.24 1.37 36.49
C LEU A 56 -8.59 1.70 35.15
N TRP A 57 -7.70 2.69 35.15
CA TRP A 57 -6.93 3.13 34.01
C TRP A 57 -6.11 2.00 33.36
N LYS A 58 -5.43 1.16 34.15
CA LYS A 58 -4.67 0.00 33.62
C LYS A 58 -5.56 -1.01 32.90
N LYS A 59 -6.74 -1.31 33.43
CA LYS A 59 -7.67 -2.28 32.84
C LYS A 59 -8.34 -1.75 31.57
N VAL A 60 -8.80 -0.51 31.60
CA VAL A 60 -9.40 0.17 30.44
C VAL A 60 -8.39 0.34 29.33
N LYS A 61 -7.18 0.80 29.64
CA LYS A 61 -6.05 0.96 28.71
C LYS A 61 -5.76 -0.32 27.95
N LEU A 62 -5.62 -1.45 28.64
CA LEU A 62 -5.23 -2.72 28.00
C LEU A 62 -6.31 -3.19 27.00
N ARG A 63 -7.57 -3.08 27.38
CA ARG A 63 -8.70 -3.45 26.51
C ARG A 63 -8.78 -2.56 25.27
N ARG A 64 -8.73 -1.25 25.44
CA ARG A 64 -8.82 -0.27 24.36
C ARG A 64 -7.63 -0.31 23.40
N LEU A 65 -6.44 -0.55 23.92
CA LEU A 65 -5.27 -0.76 23.05
C LEU A 65 -5.40 -2.02 22.20
N LYS A 66 -5.95 -3.11 22.75
CA LYS A 66 -6.23 -4.32 21.97
C LYS A 66 -7.28 -4.09 20.88
N ASP A 67 -8.34 -3.36 21.23
CA ASP A 67 -9.40 -3.02 20.27
C ASP A 67 -8.86 -2.13 19.14
N LEU A 68 -8.07 -1.12 19.49
CA LEU A 68 -7.40 -0.26 18.51
C LEU A 68 -6.43 -1.04 17.61
N LYS A 69 -5.60 -1.90 18.20
CA LYS A 69 -4.68 -2.76 17.45
C LYS A 69 -5.43 -3.60 16.41
N ARG A 70 -6.50 -4.27 16.83
CA ARG A 70 -7.34 -5.08 15.93
C ARG A 70 -7.95 -4.25 14.80
N GLN A 71 -8.40 -3.03 15.08
CA GLN A 71 -8.95 -2.14 14.06
C GLN A 71 -7.88 -1.69 13.06
N ILE A 72 -6.69 -1.33 13.52
CA ILE A 72 -5.55 -1.01 12.66
C ILE A 72 -5.22 -2.20 11.75
N GLU A 73 -5.11 -3.39 12.30
CA GLU A 73 -4.84 -4.62 11.53
C GLU A 73 -5.89 -4.85 10.43
N LEU A 74 -7.18 -4.64 10.76
CA LEU A 74 -8.28 -4.78 9.80
C LEU A 74 -8.21 -3.75 8.67
N GLU A 75 -8.02 -2.47 8.99
CA GLU A 75 -7.99 -1.39 7.98
C GLU A 75 -6.74 -1.48 7.09
N VAL A 76 -5.59 -1.76 7.69
CA VAL A 76 -4.35 -1.96 6.91
C VAL A 76 -4.40 -3.25 6.11
N GLY A 77 -5.05 -4.30 6.61
CA GLY A 77 -5.30 -5.53 5.85
C GLY A 77 -6.18 -5.29 4.62
N ARG A 78 -7.22 -4.45 4.73
CA ARG A 78 -8.02 -4.01 3.57
C ARG A 78 -7.17 -3.26 2.54
N PHE A 79 -6.30 -2.38 2.99
CA PHE A 79 -5.37 -1.67 2.12
C PHE A 79 -4.40 -2.63 1.43
N ALA A 80 -3.85 -3.62 2.15
CA ALA A 80 -2.96 -4.62 1.59
C ALA A 80 -3.63 -5.42 0.46
N ASN A 81 -4.89 -5.85 0.66
CA ASN A 81 -5.67 -6.53 -0.37
C ASN A 81 -5.94 -5.63 -1.59
N PHE A 82 -6.26 -4.36 -1.36
CA PHE A 82 -6.42 -3.38 -2.44
C PHE A 82 -5.11 -3.20 -3.22
N MET A 83 -3.99 -3.07 -2.52
CA MET A 83 -2.66 -2.90 -3.12
C MET A 83 -2.26 -4.11 -3.96
N GLU A 84 -2.51 -5.33 -3.48
CA GLU A 84 -2.28 -6.56 -4.25
C GLU A 84 -3.06 -6.53 -5.59
N GLY A 85 -4.34 -6.19 -5.54
CA GLY A 85 -5.18 -6.09 -6.73
C GLY A 85 -4.72 -4.99 -7.70
N ASP A 86 -4.40 -3.79 -7.20
CA ASP A 86 -3.96 -2.67 -8.03
C ASP A 86 -2.60 -2.91 -8.68
N LEU A 87 -1.65 -3.50 -7.95
CA LEU A 87 -0.34 -3.89 -8.48
C LEU A 87 -0.49 -4.94 -9.58
N ARG A 88 -1.30 -5.98 -9.33
CA ARG A 88 -1.60 -7.01 -10.31
C ARG A 88 -2.14 -6.38 -11.60
N ASP A 89 -3.18 -5.57 -11.51
CA ASP A 89 -3.80 -4.91 -12.66
C ASP A 89 -2.81 -4.00 -13.41
N SER A 90 -1.96 -3.27 -12.67
CA SER A 90 -0.93 -2.40 -13.25
C SER A 90 0.11 -3.20 -14.03
N ILE A 91 0.55 -4.34 -13.50
CA ILE A 91 1.52 -5.22 -14.15
C ILE A 91 0.90 -5.83 -15.41
N PHE A 92 -0.33 -6.34 -15.36
CA PHE A 92 -1.01 -6.88 -16.54
C PHE A 92 -1.13 -5.84 -17.65
N ARG A 93 -1.51 -4.60 -17.31
CA ARG A 93 -1.57 -3.50 -18.28
C ARG A 93 -0.19 -3.20 -18.87
N SER A 94 0.87 -3.23 -18.07
CA SER A 94 2.24 -2.98 -18.53
C SER A 94 2.72 -4.06 -19.49
N ILE A 95 2.39 -5.34 -19.23
CA ILE A 95 2.69 -6.47 -20.11
C ILE A 95 1.92 -6.34 -21.45
N ASP A 96 0.62 -5.99 -21.41
CA ASP A 96 -0.18 -5.79 -22.62
C ASP A 96 0.35 -4.61 -23.45
N LEU A 97 0.71 -3.49 -22.81
CA LEU A 97 1.37 -2.36 -23.46
C LEU A 97 2.69 -2.76 -24.09
N GLY A 98 3.52 -3.58 -23.41
CA GLY A 98 4.76 -4.12 -23.94
C GLY A 98 4.54 -4.97 -25.20
N GLY A 99 3.53 -5.83 -25.20
CA GLY A 99 3.12 -6.61 -26.36
C GLY A 99 2.69 -5.73 -27.54
N GLN A 100 1.84 -4.72 -27.29
CA GLN A 100 1.40 -3.75 -28.31
C GLN A 100 2.60 -2.96 -28.89
N TYR A 101 3.52 -2.52 -28.01
CA TYR A 101 4.72 -1.82 -28.43
C TYR A 101 5.61 -2.68 -29.33
N SER A 102 5.88 -3.93 -28.92
CA SER A 102 6.69 -4.84 -29.70
C SER A 102 6.12 -5.08 -31.09
N GLN A 103 4.79 -5.27 -31.19
CA GLN A 103 4.12 -5.38 -32.48
C GLN A 103 4.24 -4.10 -33.34
N ALA A 104 4.06 -2.93 -32.72
CA ALA A 104 4.16 -1.65 -33.40
C ALA A 104 5.60 -1.39 -33.90
N MET A 105 6.60 -1.73 -33.11
CA MET A 105 8.01 -1.59 -33.47
C MET A 105 8.36 -2.47 -34.68
N VAL A 106 8.00 -3.74 -34.66
CA VAL A 106 8.29 -4.63 -35.81
C VAL A 106 7.59 -4.14 -37.07
N LYS A 107 6.34 -3.69 -37.01
CA LYS A 107 5.64 -3.09 -38.15
C LYS A 107 6.31 -1.83 -38.67
N ALA A 108 6.91 -1.01 -37.79
CA ALA A 108 7.63 0.19 -38.19
C ALA A 108 8.95 -0.11 -38.88
N PHE A 109 9.65 -1.20 -38.50
CA PHE A 109 10.91 -1.62 -39.13
C PHE A 109 10.71 -2.46 -40.39
N VAL A 110 9.68 -3.32 -40.41
CA VAL A 110 9.42 -4.25 -41.53
C VAL A 110 7.95 -4.16 -41.92
N PRO A 111 7.60 -3.21 -42.80
CA PRO A 111 6.23 -3.05 -43.30
C PRO A 111 5.74 -4.33 -43.99
N GLY A 112 4.52 -4.76 -43.68
CA GLY A 112 3.88 -5.93 -44.30
C GLY A 112 4.05 -7.25 -43.55
N VAL A 113 4.88 -7.33 -42.50
CA VAL A 113 5.00 -8.53 -41.68
C VAL A 113 3.79 -8.68 -40.77
N ARG A 114 3.15 -9.86 -40.81
CA ARG A 114 2.13 -10.28 -39.85
C ARG A 114 2.83 -11.13 -38.77
N ILE A 115 2.85 -10.60 -37.55
CA ILE A 115 3.42 -11.33 -36.40
C ILE A 115 2.26 -11.83 -35.57
N GLY A 116 2.14 -13.16 -35.45
CA GLY A 116 1.29 -13.80 -34.46
C GLY A 116 2.03 -13.79 -33.12
N TRP A 117 1.66 -12.89 -32.22
CA TRP A 117 2.15 -12.94 -30.84
C TRP A 117 1.22 -13.87 -30.05
N ASN A 118 1.77 -14.97 -29.54
CA ASN A 118 1.11 -15.72 -28.51
C ASN A 118 1.16 -14.89 -27.24
N LYS A 119 0.03 -14.32 -26.83
CA LYS A 119 -0.09 -13.69 -25.50
C LYS A 119 0.13 -14.78 -24.45
N LEU A 120 0.99 -14.49 -23.47
CA LEU A 120 1.04 -15.32 -22.27
C LEU A 120 -0.36 -15.32 -21.64
N SER A 121 -0.82 -16.49 -21.19
CA SER A 121 -2.08 -16.55 -20.45
C SER A 121 -1.95 -15.76 -19.14
N ASN A 122 -3.06 -15.27 -18.62
CA ASN A 122 -3.05 -14.54 -17.35
C ASN A 122 -2.49 -15.42 -16.23
N GLU A 123 -2.81 -16.72 -16.24
CA GLU A 123 -2.30 -17.70 -15.28
C GLU A 123 -0.76 -17.83 -15.35
N ALA A 124 -0.19 -17.84 -16.56
CA ALA A 124 1.26 -17.90 -16.73
C ALA A 124 1.95 -16.62 -16.22
N ILE A 125 1.33 -15.46 -16.45
CA ILE A 125 1.82 -14.19 -15.94
C ILE A 125 1.75 -14.16 -14.41
N GLU A 126 0.64 -14.58 -13.81
CA GLU A 126 0.49 -14.68 -12.36
C GLU A 126 1.50 -15.61 -11.72
N MET A 127 1.75 -16.76 -12.34
CA MET A 127 2.74 -17.72 -11.88
C MET A 127 4.16 -17.14 -11.93
N LEU A 128 4.52 -16.43 -13.01
CA LEU A 128 5.82 -15.76 -13.13
C LEU A 128 6.01 -14.64 -12.11
N LEU A 129 4.95 -13.91 -11.76
CA LEU A 129 5.00 -12.82 -10.79
C LEU A 129 4.86 -13.30 -9.35
N GLY A 130 4.58 -14.59 -9.12
CA GLY A 130 4.45 -15.16 -7.80
C GLY A 130 3.20 -14.70 -7.03
N PHE A 131 2.21 -14.07 -7.69
CA PHE A 131 0.97 -13.62 -7.03
C PHE A 131 0.09 -14.79 -6.57
N THR A 132 0.15 -15.94 -7.24
CA THR A 132 -0.69 -17.10 -6.94
C THR A 132 -0.10 -18.05 -5.90
N SER A 133 1.19 -17.93 -5.57
CA SER A 133 1.82 -18.82 -4.59
C SER A 133 1.59 -18.31 -3.17
N GLU A 134 0.98 -19.14 -2.32
CA GLU A 134 1.06 -18.97 -0.87
C GLU A 134 2.55 -18.97 -0.48
N GLY A 135 3.05 -17.83 -0.03
CA GLY A 135 4.47 -17.70 0.32
C GLY A 135 5.29 -16.83 -0.64
N SER A 136 4.67 -16.18 -1.63
CA SER A 136 5.37 -15.15 -2.41
C SER A 136 5.88 -14.03 -1.47
N SER A 137 7.06 -13.52 -1.75
CA SER A 137 7.67 -12.43 -0.95
C SER A 137 6.77 -11.19 -0.90
N LEU A 138 6.07 -10.89 -1.99
CA LEU A 138 5.11 -9.78 -2.05
C LEU A 138 3.93 -10.03 -1.10
N ARG A 139 3.29 -11.20 -1.17
CA ARG A 139 2.14 -11.52 -0.31
C ARG A 139 2.53 -11.56 1.17
N GLN A 140 3.70 -12.11 1.49
CA GLN A 140 4.24 -12.08 2.86
C GLN A 140 4.44 -10.64 3.33
N SER A 141 5.04 -9.77 2.51
CA SER A 141 5.23 -8.36 2.83
C SER A 141 3.90 -7.63 3.05
N LEU A 142 2.91 -7.86 2.17
CA LEU A 142 1.58 -7.28 2.29
C LEU A 142 0.86 -7.74 3.56
N ASN A 143 0.93 -9.03 3.90
CA ASN A 143 0.32 -9.58 5.10
C ASN A 143 0.99 -9.06 6.39
N ALA A 144 2.26 -8.71 6.34
CA ALA A 144 2.99 -8.15 7.49
C ALA A 144 2.68 -6.65 7.72
N LEU A 145 2.06 -5.94 6.77
CA LEU A 145 1.79 -4.50 6.89
C LEU A 145 0.88 -4.17 8.08
N GLY A 146 -0.24 -4.89 8.23
CA GLY A 146 -1.21 -4.66 9.32
C GLY A 146 -0.60 -4.83 10.70
N PRO A 147 -0.01 -5.99 11.03
CA PRO A 147 0.68 -6.20 12.28
C PRO A 147 1.79 -5.18 12.54
N GLY A 148 2.62 -4.87 11.54
CA GLY A 148 3.72 -3.91 11.68
C GLY A 148 3.26 -2.50 12.06
N VAL A 149 2.20 -1.99 11.44
CA VAL A 149 1.60 -0.68 11.79
C VAL A 149 0.98 -0.73 13.19
N ALA A 150 0.28 -1.81 13.52
CA ALA A 150 -0.36 -1.96 14.81
C ALA A 150 0.67 -2.01 15.95
N ASP A 151 1.77 -2.73 15.77
CA ASP A 151 2.87 -2.80 16.74
C ASP A 151 3.57 -1.44 16.91
N LEU A 152 3.82 -0.72 15.82
CA LEU A 152 4.37 0.64 15.86
C LEU A 152 3.51 1.59 16.69
N VAL A 153 2.19 1.57 16.48
CA VAL A 153 1.24 2.42 17.22
C VAL A 153 1.19 2.00 18.69
N GLU A 154 1.15 0.70 18.99
CA GLU A 154 1.14 0.19 20.37
C GLU A 154 2.41 0.58 21.12
N GLU A 155 3.58 0.41 20.51
CA GLU A 155 4.88 0.78 21.12
C GLU A 155 4.94 2.29 21.41
N LYS A 156 4.62 3.11 20.43
CA LYS A 156 4.64 4.57 20.56
C LYS A 156 3.66 5.06 21.64
N LEU A 157 2.41 4.57 21.62
CA LEU A 157 1.41 4.91 22.64
C LEU A 157 1.89 4.50 24.03
N THR A 158 2.35 3.26 24.19
CA THR A 158 2.78 2.74 25.49
C THR A 158 3.95 3.54 26.04
N LYS A 159 4.95 3.84 25.21
CA LYS A 159 6.12 4.64 25.61
C LYS A 159 5.73 6.06 26.00
N SER A 160 4.92 6.74 25.18
CA SER A 160 4.52 8.12 25.41
C SER A 160 3.65 8.28 26.66
N LEU A 161 2.75 7.31 26.90
CA LEU A 161 1.92 7.29 28.12
C LEU A 161 2.75 6.98 29.38
N ALA A 162 3.76 6.10 29.28
CA ALA A 162 4.67 5.81 30.38
C ALA A 162 5.53 7.04 30.78
N LEU A 163 5.86 7.89 29.82
CA LEU A 163 6.58 9.15 30.02
C LEU A 163 5.68 10.30 30.47
N GLY A 164 4.36 10.10 30.61
CA GLY A 164 3.42 11.16 30.98
C GLY A 164 3.34 12.29 29.95
N MET A 165 3.53 11.97 28.66
CA MET A 165 3.52 12.97 27.60
C MET A 165 2.12 13.53 27.40
N ASN A 166 2.05 14.83 27.02
CA ASN A 166 0.80 15.49 26.66
C ASN A 166 0.14 14.79 25.46
N PRO A 167 -1.16 14.45 25.51
CA PRO A 167 -1.89 13.74 24.48
C PRO A 167 -1.81 14.36 23.09
N ARG A 168 -1.88 15.69 23.00
CA ARG A 168 -1.70 16.39 21.72
C ARG A 168 -0.33 16.13 21.08
N ARG A 169 0.71 16.02 21.93
CA ARG A 169 2.05 15.67 21.46
C ARG A 169 2.13 14.21 21.03
N ILE A 170 1.47 13.30 21.77
CA ILE A 170 1.38 11.87 21.40
C ILE A 170 0.70 11.72 20.03
N ALA A 171 -0.42 12.43 19.82
CA ALA A 171 -1.14 12.39 18.53
C ALA A 171 -0.26 12.91 17.36
N THR A 172 0.53 13.96 17.59
CA THR A 172 1.46 14.49 16.59
C THR A 172 2.58 13.49 16.27
N GLU A 173 3.23 12.92 17.29
CA GLU A 173 4.30 11.94 17.09
C GLU A 173 3.81 10.66 16.41
N LEU A 174 2.58 10.22 16.68
CA LEU A 174 1.96 9.10 15.97
C LEU A 174 1.66 9.43 14.51
N ARG A 175 1.15 10.64 14.25
CA ARG A 175 0.92 11.12 12.88
C ARG A 175 2.19 11.12 12.06
N ASP A 176 3.26 11.65 12.63
CA ASP A 176 4.57 11.71 11.97
C ASP A 176 5.16 10.31 11.73
N ALA A 177 5.05 9.42 12.73
CA ALA A 177 5.53 8.04 12.60
C ALA A 177 4.77 7.26 11.52
N LEU A 178 3.45 7.39 11.46
CA LEU A 178 2.62 6.77 10.42
C LEU A 178 2.93 7.36 9.03
N GLY A 179 3.17 8.67 8.94
CA GLY A 179 3.56 9.33 7.69
C GLY A 179 4.94 8.88 7.20
N GLN A 180 5.93 8.73 8.09
CA GLN A 180 7.25 8.22 7.75
C GLN A 180 7.20 6.75 7.30
N TRP A 181 6.44 5.93 8.01
CA TRP A 181 6.25 4.52 7.68
C TRP A 181 5.64 4.35 6.28
N LEU A 182 4.65 5.16 5.91
CA LEU A 182 4.09 5.21 4.56
C LEU A 182 5.15 5.52 3.51
N THR A 183 5.94 6.57 3.74
CA THR A 183 6.96 7.00 2.79
C THR A 183 8.01 5.91 2.56
N TRP A 184 8.32 5.13 3.58
CA TRP A 184 9.25 4.01 3.50
C TRP A 184 8.64 2.82 2.75
N SER A 185 7.41 2.42 3.07
CA SER A 185 6.73 1.29 2.43
C SER A 185 6.39 1.50 0.95
N LEU A 186 6.37 2.76 0.47
CA LEU A 186 6.20 3.07 -0.95
C LEU A 186 7.52 3.13 -1.73
N ARG A 187 8.67 3.10 -1.05
CA ARG A 187 10.01 3.13 -1.67
C ARG A 187 10.69 1.78 -1.77
N THR A 188 10.21 0.78 -1.04
CA THR A 188 10.67 -0.62 -1.09
C THR A 188 9.79 -1.45 -2.00
#